data_7c2242d43d9aa6c27cfa62c147a188c5
#
_entry.id   7c2242d43d9aa6c27cfa62c147a188c5
#
_cell.length_a   1.000
_cell.length_b   1.000
_cell.length_c   1.000
_cell.angle_alpha   90.00
_cell.angle_beta   90.00
_cell.angle_gamma   90.00
#
_symmetry.space_group_name_H-M   'P 1'
#
loop_
_entity.id
_entity.type
_entity.pdbx_description
1 polymer ?
#
loop_
_entity_poly.entity_id
_entity_poly.type
_entity_poly.pdbx_seq_one_letter_code
_entity_poly.pdbx_strand_id
1 'polypeptide(L)'
;RIHSWWAMVQDGILSVLPAWAEPYLRIDELPEPYQVSHSLNAIHNGGFFGQGVALGDIKVGFLSEVHTDFVLAGITEEVGLFGLMALTSIMFMIIWRIFKISRRVDNPIYHLFTLGIALMIIIAFLINSYGISGMIPIKGIAVPLLSYGGSSMLAMAISIGLVLSISRVVRDEDDIKKVKK
;
A
#
# COMPACT_ATOMS: atom_id res chain seq x y z
N ARG A 1 13.91 -11.11 6.94
CA ARG A 1 13.18 -10.36 5.86
C ARG A 1 14.13 -9.80 4.79
N ILE A 2 15.24 -9.16 5.15
CA ILE A 2 16.21 -8.65 4.18
C ILE A 2 16.93 -9.81 3.46
N HIS A 3 17.36 -10.83 4.20
CA HIS A 3 18.03 -12.00 3.63
C HIS A 3 17.14 -12.76 2.64
N SER A 4 15.87 -12.97 2.98
CA SER A 4 14.93 -13.65 2.09
C SER A 4 14.55 -12.81 0.86
N TRP A 5 14.54 -11.49 0.96
CA TRP A 5 14.39 -10.64 -0.21
C TRP A 5 15.65 -10.68 -1.09
N TRP A 6 16.85 -10.66 -0.49
CA TRP A 6 18.11 -10.77 -1.23
C TRP A 6 18.19 -12.08 -2.01
N ALA A 7 17.75 -13.20 -1.43
CA ALA A 7 17.68 -14.49 -2.11
C ALA A 7 16.91 -14.44 -3.44
N MET A 8 15.84 -13.64 -3.48
CA MET A 8 14.99 -13.55 -4.68
C MET A 8 15.60 -12.70 -5.80
N VAL A 9 16.33 -11.63 -5.42
CA VAL A 9 16.82 -10.64 -6.40
C VAL A 9 18.31 -10.76 -6.71
N GLN A 10 19.07 -11.58 -5.93
CA GLN A 10 20.52 -11.68 -6.06
C GLN A 10 20.97 -12.09 -7.47
N ASP A 11 20.32 -13.08 -8.10
CA ASP A 11 20.72 -13.56 -9.42
C ASP A 11 20.54 -12.47 -10.49
N GLY A 12 19.46 -11.67 -10.41
CA GLY A 12 19.24 -10.53 -11.29
C GLY A 12 20.26 -9.41 -11.09
N ILE A 13 20.62 -9.13 -9.83
CA ILE A 13 21.60 -8.09 -9.51
C ILE A 13 23.02 -8.56 -9.85
N LEU A 14 23.38 -9.79 -9.52
CA LEU A 14 24.71 -10.34 -9.79
C LEU A 14 25.00 -10.45 -11.29
N SER A 15 23.99 -10.68 -12.13
CA SER A 15 24.16 -10.72 -13.58
C SER A 15 24.62 -9.39 -14.20
N VAL A 16 24.39 -8.25 -13.51
CA VAL A 16 24.79 -6.90 -13.96
C VAL A 16 26.13 -6.47 -13.36
N LEU A 17 26.59 -7.15 -12.30
CA LEU A 17 27.82 -6.81 -11.59
C LEU A 17 29.05 -7.51 -12.22
N PRO A 18 30.27 -6.94 -12.06
CA PRO A 18 31.50 -7.60 -12.48
C PRO A 18 31.71 -8.92 -11.75
N ALA A 19 32.26 -9.93 -12.45
CA ALA A 19 32.45 -11.28 -11.92
C ALA A 19 33.26 -11.36 -10.61
N TRP A 20 34.11 -10.39 -10.32
CA TRP A 20 34.87 -10.36 -9.06
C TRP A 20 34.01 -10.05 -7.83
N ALA A 21 32.84 -9.43 -7.99
CA ALA A 21 31.95 -9.06 -6.88
C ALA A 21 31.02 -10.22 -6.47
N GLU A 22 30.79 -11.17 -7.37
CA GLU A 22 29.88 -12.32 -7.16
C GLU A 22 30.20 -13.11 -5.88
N PRO A 23 31.45 -13.56 -5.60
CA PRO A 23 31.74 -14.39 -4.43
C PRO A 23 31.59 -13.66 -3.09
N TYR A 24 31.58 -12.32 -3.08
CA TYR A 24 31.40 -11.52 -1.86
C TYR A 24 29.93 -11.21 -1.56
N LEU A 25 29.06 -11.25 -2.57
CA LEU A 25 27.66 -10.85 -2.47
C LEU A 25 26.70 -12.04 -2.56
N ARG A 26 27.17 -13.17 -3.07
CA ARG A 26 26.38 -14.40 -3.13
C ARG A 26 26.27 -15.02 -1.76
N ILE A 27 25.04 -15.29 -1.33
CA ILE A 27 24.74 -16.00 -0.10
C ILE A 27 24.07 -17.31 -0.52
N ASP A 28 24.78 -18.43 -0.31
CA ASP A 28 24.36 -19.75 -0.81
C ASP A 28 23.30 -20.41 0.09
N GLU A 29 23.27 -20.07 1.38
CA GLU A 29 22.29 -20.60 2.35
C GLU A 29 21.27 -19.53 2.74
N LEU A 30 20.33 -19.27 1.86
CA LEU A 30 19.23 -18.35 2.14
C LEU A 30 17.94 -19.12 2.41
N PRO A 31 17.21 -18.79 3.51
CA PRO A 31 15.88 -19.33 3.68
C PRO A 31 15.00 -18.85 2.53
N GLU A 32 14.25 -19.75 1.92
CA GLU A 32 13.29 -19.39 0.87
C GLU A 32 12.39 -18.25 1.33
N PRO A 33 12.13 -17.26 0.48
CA PRO A 33 11.24 -16.11 0.80
C PRO A 33 9.78 -16.56 0.80
N TYR A 34 9.44 -17.50 1.68
CA TYR A 34 8.15 -18.19 1.76
C TYR A 34 6.95 -17.25 1.58
N GLN A 35 6.88 -16.16 2.35
CA GLN A 35 5.74 -15.24 2.29
C GLN A 35 5.67 -14.45 0.99
N VAL A 36 6.81 -14.08 0.40
CA VAL A 36 6.83 -13.32 -0.87
C VAL A 36 6.49 -14.22 -2.04
N SER A 37 7.04 -15.44 -2.09
CA SER A 37 6.71 -16.41 -3.13
C SER A 37 5.22 -16.76 -3.12
N HIS A 38 4.63 -16.95 -1.94
CA HIS A 38 3.18 -17.16 -1.82
C HIS A 38 2.35 -15.93 -2.19
N SER A 39 2.82 -14.71 -1.90
CA SER A 39 2.13 -13.50 -2.35
C SER A 39 2.13 -13.35 -3.87
N LEU A 40 3.25 -13.66 -4.52
CA LEU A 40 3.34 -13.68 -5.99
C LEU A 40 2.45 -14.76 -6.60
N ASN A 41 2.42 -15.95 -6.00
CA ASN A 41 1.54 -17.03 -6.42
C ASN A 41 0.06 -16.66 -6.27
N ALA A 42 -0.33 -15.99 -5.18
CA ALA A 42 -1.69 -15.49 -4.98
C ALA A 42 -2.08 -14.47 -6.06
N ILE A 43 -1.16 -13.54 -6.39
CA ILE A 43 -1.37 -12.57 -7.48
C ILE A 43 -1.52 -13.29 -8.83
N HIS A 44 -0.67 -14.30 -9.10
CA HIS A 44 -0.73 -15.07 -10.35
C HIS A 44 -2.03 -15.88 -10.46
N ASN A 45 -2.46 -16.55 -9.37
CA ASN A 45 -3.67 -17.34 -9.34
C ASN A 45 -4.94 -16.48 -9.52
N GLY A 46 -4.93 -15.23 -9.03
CA GLY A 46 -6.03 -14.32 -9.21
C GLY A 46 -6.31 -13.95 -10.67
N GLY A 47 -5.28 -13.93 -11.52
CA GLY A 47 -5.44 -13.60 -12.94
C GLY A 47 -6.16 -12.28 -13.16
N PHE A 48 -6.99 -12.20 -14.22
CA PHE A 48 -7.74 -10.98 -14.54
C PHE A 48 -9.03 -10.83 -13.73
N PHE A 49 -9.76 -11.92 -13.46
CA PHE A 49 -11.11 -11.90 -12.87
C PHE A 49 -11.16 -12.40 -11.43
N GLY A 50 -10.06 -12.94 -10.90
CA GLY A 50 -10.04 -13.55 -9.57
C GLY A 50 -10.64 -14.96 -9.53
N GLN A 51 -10.39 -15.64 -8.42
CA GLN A 51 -10.98 -16.96 -8.15
C GLN A 51 -12.39 -16.90 -7.54
N GLY A 52 -12.80 -15.72 -7.10
CA GLY A 52 -14.06 -15.48 -6.39
C GLY A 52 -13.82 -15.10 -4.92
N VAL A 53 -14.75 -14.34 -4.37
CA VAL A 53 -14.70 -13.89 -2.97
C VAL A 53 -14.75 -15.10 -2.05
N ALA A 54 -13.79 -15.19 -1.13
CA ALA A 54 -13.59 -16.29 -0.17
C ALA A 54 -13.20 -17.66 -0.79
N LEU A 55 -12.89 -17.74 -2.08
CA LEU A 55 -12.46 -18.97 -2.76
C LEU A 55 -10.93 -19.04 -2.99
N GLY A 56 -10.15 -18.08 -2.47
CA GLY A 56 -8.69 -18.08 -2.59
C GLY A 56 -8.05 -19.14 -1.70
N ASP A 57 -7.40 -20.12 -2.30
CA ASP A 57 -6.76 -21.25 -1.60
C ASP A 57 -5.47 -20.84 -0.87
N ILE A 58 -4.66 -19.97 -1.47
CA ILE A 58 -3.36 -19.52 -0.93
C ILE A 58 -3.58 -18.60 0.26
N LYS A 59 -4.59 -17.74 0.22
CA LYS A 59 -4.97 -16.86 1.32
C LYS A 59 -5.26 -17.62 2.61
N VAL A 60 -5.96 -18.75 2.52
CA VAL A 60 -6.46 -19.46 3.70
C VAL A 60 -5.42 -20.40 4.32
N GLY A 61 -4.48 -20.93 3.54
CA GLY A 61 -3.56 -21.97 3.99
C GLY A 61 -2.09 -21.54 4.18
N PHE A 62 -1.62 -20.55 3.46
CA PHE A 62 -0.17 -20.30 3.31
C PHE A 62 0.27 -18.88 3.68
N LEU A 63 -0.61 -17.88 3.71
CA LEU A 63 -0.28 -16.51 4.09
C LEU A 63 -0.82 -16.18 5.50
N SER A 64 0.04 -16.25 6.51
CA SER A 64 -0.34 -15.96 7.91
C SER A 64 -0.76 -14.50 8.16
N GLU A 65 -0.20 -13.55 7.39
CA GLU A 65 -0.41 -12.10 7.54
C GLU A 65 -1.23 -11.49 6.39
N VAL A 66 -2.11 -12.27 5.77
CA VAL A 66 -2.98 -11.82 4.65
C VAL A 66 -3.83 -10.61 5.02
N HIS A 67 -4.33 -10.56 6.26
CA HIS A 67 -5.24 -9.48 6.68
C HIS A 67 -4.51 -8.17 6.99
N THR A 68 -3.19 -8.19 7.16
CA THR A 68 -2.38 -7.02 7.53
C THR A 68 -1.48 -6.57 6.38
N ASP A 69 -0.38 -7.27 6.17
CA ASP A 69 0.70 -6.86 5.27
C ASP A 69 0.49 -7.31 3.82
N PHE A 70 -0.22 -8.41 3.60
CA PHE A 70 -0.46 -9.02 2.29
C PHE A 70 -1.91 -8.86 1.79
N VAL A 71 -2.63 -7.87 2.33
CA VAL A 71 -4.03 -7.66 1.99
C VAL A 71 -4.26 -7.44 0.50
N LEU A 72 -3.34 -6.72 -0.19
CA LEU A 72 -3.45 -6.50 -1.63
C LEU A 72 -3.25 -7.80 -2.43
N ALA A 73 -2.35 -8.70 -2.01
CA ALA A 73 -2.17 -10.00 -2.64
C ALA A 73 -3.44 -10.88 -2.48
N GLY A 74 -4.00 -10.92 -1.26
CA GLY A 74 -5.24 -11.65 -1.00
C GLY A 74 -6.44 -11.11 -1.78
N ILE A 75 -6.57 -9.78 -1.90
CA ILE A 75 -7.61 -9.16 -2.73
C ILE A 75 -7.40 -9.50 -4.20
N THR A 76 -6.14 -9.50 -4.68
CA THR A 76 -5.86 -9.84 -6.08
C THR A 76 -6.20 -11.30 -6.39
N GLU A 77 -5.98 -12.22 -5.46
CA GLU A 77 -6.39 -13.62 -5.61
C GLU A 77 -7.90 -13.77 -5.74
N GLU A 78 -8.67 -13.03 -4.93
CA GLU A 78 -10.15 -13.14 -4.91
C GLU A 78 -10.83 -12.41 -6.07
N VAL A 79 -10.43 -11.17 -6.35
CA VAL A 79 -11.16 -10.25 -7.26
C VAL A 79 -10.39 -10.01 -8.56
N GLY A 80 -9.18 -10.53 -8.66
CA GLY A 80 -8.33 -10.42 -9.83
C GLY A 80 -7.75 -9.02 -10.05
N LEU A 81 -7.08 -8.88 -11.20
CA LEU A 81 -6.46 -7.63 -11.59
C LEU A 81 -7.47 -6.48 -11.75
N PHE A 82 -8.66 -6.76 -12.28
CA PHE A 82 -9.71 -5.75 -12.43
C PHE A 82 -10.20 -5.24 -11.08
N GLY A 83 -10.38 -6.11 -10.09
CA GLY A 83 -10.74 -5.72 -8.74
C GLY A 83 -9.65 -4.90 -8.05
N LEU A 84 -8.40 -5.31 -8.21
CA LEU A 84 -7.25 -4.53 -7.70
C LEU A 84 -7.18 -3.14 -8.34
N MET A 85 -7.38 -3.03 -9.66
CA MET A 85 -7.40 -1.73 -10.36
C MET A 85 -8.54 -0.84 -9.88
N ALA A 86 -9.74 -1.39 -9.69
CA ALA A 86 -10.87 -0.64 -9.15
C ALA A 86 -10.59 -0.10 -7.75
N LEU A 87 -10.06 -0.96 -6.87
CA LEU A 87 -9.69 -0.60 -5.51
C LEU A 87 -8.58 0.46 -5.46
N THR A 88 -7.54 0.29 -6.27
CA THR A 88 -6.45 1.26 -6.41
C THR A 88 -6.97 2.61 -6.92
N SER A 89 -7.92 2.60 -7.86
CA SER A 89 -8.56 3.82 -8.36
C SER A 89 -9.34 4.56 -7.28
N ILE A 90 -10.06 3.82 -6.41
CA ILE A 90 -10.76 4.41 -5.26
C ILE A 90 -9.76 5.04 -4.29
N MET A 91 -8.67 4.34 -3.96
CA MET A 91 -7.60 4.87 -3.11
C MET A 91 -7.00 6.15 -3.70
N PHE A 92 -6.71 6.14 -5.00
CA PHE A 92 -6.20 7.31 -5.69
C PHE A 92 -7.18 8.48 -5.67
N MET A 93 -8.47 8.21 -5.82
CA MET A 93 -9.53 9.23 -5.71
C MET A 93 -9.59 9.87 -4.32
N ILE A 94 -9.46 9.07 -3.25
CA ILE A 94 -9.41 9.57 -1.86
C ILE A 94 -8.21 10.47 -1.67
N ILE A 95 -7.02 10.03 -2.09
CA ILE A 95 -5.78 10.81 -1.99
C ILE A 95 -5.89 12.12 -2.77
N TRP A 96 -6.37 12.06 -4.01
CA TRP A 96 -6.64 13.25 -4.83
C TRP A 96 -7.57 14.23 -4.14
N ARG A 97 -8.61 13.72 -3.49
CA ARG A 97 -9.57 14.55 -2.75
C ARG A 97 -8.91 15.25 -1.56
N ILE A 98 -8.06 14.55 -0.81
CA ILE A 98 -7.31 15.14 0.31
C ILE A 98 -6.35 16.22 -0.19
N PHE A 99 -5.61 15.98 -1.29
CA PHE A 99 -4.77 17.00 -1.92
C PHE A 99 -5.57 18.23 -2.37
N LYS A 100 -6.75 18.02 -2.94
CA LYS A 100 -7.62 19.12 -3.35
C LYS A 100 -8.10 19.95 -2.16
N ILE A 101 -8.37 19.34 -1.02
CA ILE A 101 -8.69 20.03 0.24
C ILE A 101 -7.47 20.82 0.70
N SER A 102 -6.30 20.18 0.80
CA SER A 102 -5.05 20.80 1.22
C SER A 102 -4.75 22.09 0.45
N ARG A 103 -4.94 22.10 -0.87
CA ARG A 103 -4.68 23.26 -1.73
C ARG A 103 -5.65 24.42 -1.56
N ARG A 104 -6.78 24.25 -0.87
CA ARG A 104 -7.79 25.28 -0.60
C ARG A 104 -7.68 25.91 0.78
N VAL A 105 -6.84 25.33 1.63
CA VAL A 105 -6.68 25.79 3.01
C VAL A 105 -5.71 26.96 3.03
N ASP A 106 -6.16 28.11 3.52
CA ASP A 106 -5.34 29.32 3.68
C ASP A 106 -4.39 29.22 4.90
N ASN A 107 -4.81 28.48 5.96
CA ASN A 107 -4.00 28.31 7.16
C ASN A 107 -2.87 27.30 6.94
N PRO A 108 -1.59 27.70 7.12
CA PRO A 108 -0.43 26.85 6.85
C PRO A 108 -0.39 25.58 7.72
N ILE A 109 -0.91 25.63 8.94
CA ILE A 109 -0.92 24.47 9.85
C ILE A 109 -1.87 23.39 9.29
N TYR A 110 -3.07 23.76 8.91
CA TYR A 110 -4.05 22.83 8.32
C TYR A 110 -3.62 22.34 6.94
N HIS A 111 -2.95 23.19 6.15
CA HIS A 111 -2.37 22.81 4.87
C HIS A 111 -1.32 21.71 5.06
N LEU A 112 -0.34 21.91 5.93
CA LEU A 112 0.71 20.92 6.21
C LEU A 112 0.14 19.62 6.80
N PHE A 113 -0.84 19.72 7.69
CA PHE A 113 -1.51 18.55 8.27
C PHE A 113 -2.19 17.71 7.19
N THR A 114 -3.04 18.32 6.36
CA THR A 114 -3.77 17.59 5.31
C THR A 114 -2.84 17.02 4.24
N LEU A 115 -1.78 17.76 3.89
CA LEU A 115 -0.73 17.29 2.99
C LEU A 115 0.01 16.09 3.59
N GLY A 116 0.37 16.15 4.86
CA GLY A 116 1.03 15.06 5.59
C GLY A 116 0.22 13.77 5.59
N ILE A 117 -1.10 13.86 5.83
CA ILE A 117 -2.01 12.68 5.76
C ILE A 117 -2.05 12.09 4.34
N ALA A 118 -2.17 12.92 3.31
CA ALA A 118 -2.15 12.43 1.93
C ALA A 118 -0.84 11.71 1.60
N LEU A 119 0.30 12.29 1.96
CA LEU A 119 1.63 11.69 1.73
C LEU A 119 1.80 10.38 2.53
N MET A 120 1.34 10.33 3.77
CA MET A 120 1.39 9.12 4.59
C MET A 120 0.62 7.97 3.94
N ILE A 121 -0.58 8.23 3.42
CA ILE A 121 -1.40 7.22 2.73
C ILE A 121 -0.69 6.72 1.47
N ILE A 122 -0.16 7.64 0.64
CA ILE A 122 0.56 7.28 -0.59
C ILE A 122 1.78 6.43 -0.28
N ILE A 123 2.62 6.88 0.64
CA ILE A 123 3.88 6.19 0.96
C ILE A 123 3.60 4.81 1.52
N ALA A 124 2.64 4.67 2.45
CA ALA A 124 2.26 3.38 3.00
C ALA A 124 1.73 2.43 1.91
N PHE A 125 0.86 2.92 1.02
CA PHE A 125 0.35 2.14 -0.10
C PHE A 125 1.46 1.69 -1.06
N LEU A 126 2.37 2.60 -1.46
CA LEU A 126 3.47 2.27 -2.36
C LEU A 126 4.45 1.27 -1.74
N ILE A 127 4.85 1.47 -0.48
CA ILE A 127 5.78 0.55 0.19
C ILE A 127 5.16 -0.85 0.29
N ASN A 128 3.87 -0.97 0.62
CA ASN A 128 3.19 -2.27 0.66
C ASN A 128 3.13 -2.89 -0.75
N SER A 129 2.71 -2.13 -1.76
CA SER A 129 2.60 -2.62 -3.15
C SER A 129 3.95 -3.12 -3.69
N TYR A 130 5.04 -2.37 -3.48
CA TYR A 130 6.38 -2.81 -3.87
C TYR A 130 6.88 -3.98 -3.03
N GLY A 131 6.49 -4.07 -1.75
CA GLY A 131 6.82 -5.20 -0.89
C GLY A 131 6.22 -6.51 -1.37
N ILE A 132 4.92 -6.54 -1.68
CA ILE A 132 4.23 -7.76 -2.16
C ILE A 132 4.68 -8.18 -3.56
N SER A 133 5.14 -7.24 -4.39
CA SER A 133 5.72 -7.53 -5.71
C SER A 133 7.17 -8.02 -5.66
N GLY A 134 7.78 -8.09 -4.46
CA GLY A 134 9.16 -8.51 -4.28
C GLY A 134 10.22 -7.47 -4.66
N MET A 135 9.82 -6.26 -5.13
CA MET A 135 10.76 -5.22 -5.54
C MET A 135 11.55 -4.62 -4.37
N ILE A 136 10.96 -4.58 -3.18
CA ILE A 136 11.61 -4.14 -1.95
C ILE A 136 11.37 -5.14 -0.82
N PRO A 137 12.22 -5.15 0.23
CA PRO A 137 11.98 -6.00 1.40
C PRO A 137 10.65 -5.63 2.08
N ILE A 138 9.86 -6.63 2.43
CA ILE A 138 8.60 -6.44 3.15
C ILE A 138 8.86 -5.84 4.52
N LYS A 139 8.23 -4.72 4.82
CA LYS A 139 8.39 -3.99 6.08
C LYS A 139 7.25 -4.18 7.09
N GLY A 140 6.18 -4.89 6.71
CA GLY A 140 5.04 -5.07 7.59
C GLY A 140 4.27 -3.76 7.81
N ILE A 141 4.07 -2.98 6.74
CA ILE A 141 3.32 -1.74 6.79
C ILE A 141 1.90 -2.03 6.30
N ALA A 142 0.94 -1.83 7.19
CA ALA A 142 -0.47 -2.00 6.86
C ALA A 142 -0.90 -0.99 5.77
N VAL A 143 -1.69 -1.45 4.82
CA VAL A 143 -2.29 -0.57 3.80
C VAL A 143 -3.40 0.25 4.45
N PRO A 144 -3.30 1.58 4.43
CA PRO A 144 -4.32 2.44 5.02
C PRO A 144 -5.72 2.14 4.45
N LEU A 145 -6.73 2.08 5.31
CA LEU A 145 -8.14 1.80 4.97
C LEU A 145 -8.45 0.37 4.49
N LEU A 146 -7.46 -0.47 4.26
CA LEU A 146 -7.66 -1.82 3.72
C LEU A 146 -7.23 -2.91 4.68
N SER A 147 -6.08 -2.72 5.34
CA SER A 147 -5.54 -3.72 6.25
C SER A 147 -6.30 -3.78 7.57
N TYR A 148 -6.52 -4.98 8.07
CA TYR A 148 -7.13 -5.22 9.37
C TYR A 148 -6.08 -5.02 10.49
N GLY A 149 -6.00 -3.78 10.97
CA GLY A 149 -5.15 -3.42 12.11
C GLY A 149 -5.93 -2.49 13.05
N GLY A 150 -6.29 -2.95 14.25
CA GLY A 150 -7.17 -2.19 15.15
C GLY A 150 -6.68 -0.77 15.42
N SER A 151 -5.40 -0.59 15.78
CA SER A 151 -4.80 0.71 16.06
C SER A 151 -4.60 1.55 14.80
N SER A 152 -4.18 0.95 13.69
CA SER A 152 -3.96 1.66 12.42
C SER A 152 -5.27 2.15 11.81
N MET A 153 -6.34 1.34 11.89
CA MET A 153 -7.68 1.74 11.44
C MET A 153 -8.24 2.89 12.26
N LEU A 154 -8.09 2.84 13.60
CA LEU A 154 -8.53 3.92 14.47
C LEU A 154 -7.77 5.23 14.19
N ALA A 155 -6.45 5.16 14.10
CA ALA A 155 -5.61 6.31 13.78
C ALA A 155 -5.98 6.92 12.42
N MET A 156 -6.24 6.07 11.41
CA MET A 156 -6.65 6.52 10.08
C MET A 156 -8.04 7.14 10.09
N ALA A 157 -9.00 6.56 10.81
CA ALA A 157 -10.34 7.10 10.95
C ALA A 157 -10.34 8.49 11.60
N ILE A 158 -9.54 8.67 12.66
CA ILE A 158 -9.35 9.98 13.32
C ILE A 158 -8.72 10.98 12.33
N SER A 159 -7.66 10.57 11.64
CA SER A 159 -6.95 11.43 10.67
C SER A 159 -7.86 11.92 9.55
N ILE A 160 -8.65 11.01 8.96
CA ILE A 160 -9.63 11.37 7.93
C ILE A 160 -10.75 12.24 8.50
N GLY A 161 -11.21 11.94 9.72
CA GLY A 161 -12.21 12.77 10.41
C GLY A 161 -11.73 14.22 10.59
N LEU A 162 -10.47 14.43 10.96
CA LEU A 162 -9.86 15.75 11.07
C LEU A 162 -9.75 16.44 9.70
N VAL A 163 -9.33 15.72 8.65
CA VAL A 163 -9.32 16.27 7.28
C VAL A 163 -10.70 16.71 6.81
N LEU A 164 -11.75 15.94 7.12
CA LEU A 164 -13.12 16.28 6.80
C LEU A 164 -13.60 17.51 7.61
N SER A 165 -13.20 17.64 8.87
CA SER A 165 -13.49 18.83 9.70
C SER A 165 -12.86 20.08 9.10
N ILE A 166 -11.58 20.00 8.70
CA ILE A 166 -10.88 21.10 8.02
C ILE A 166 -11.59 21.47 6.70
N SER A 167 -12.04 20.48 5.94
CA SER A 167 -12.76 20.71 4.69
C SER A 167 -14.09 21.47 4.89
N ARG A 168 -14.78 21.27 6.01
CA ARG A 168 -15.99 22.04 6.35
C ARG A 168 -15.64 23.50 6.62
N VAL A 169 -14.62 23.76 7.43
CA VAL A 169 -14.18 25.13 7.74
C VAL A 169 -13.85 25.90 6.46
N VAL A 170 -13.09 25.30 5.55
CA VAL A 170 -12.74 25.92 4.26
C VAL A 170 -13.98 26.24 3.43
N ARG A 171 -14.97 25.34 3.40
CA ARG A 171 -16.21 25.56 2.64
C ARG A 171 -17.01 26.71 3.22
N ASP A 172 -17.12 26.79 4.54
CA ASP A 172 -17.88 27.86 5.21
C ASP A 172 -17.22 29.23 4.96
N GLU A 173 -15.87 29.31 4.97
CA GLU A 173 -15.13 30.52 4.59
C GLU A 173 -15.36 30.94 3.14
N ASP A 174 -15.37 29.99 2.19
CA ASP A 174 -15.63 30.25 0.77
C ASP A 174 -17.06 30.76 0.54
N ASP A 175 -18.03 30.21 1.26
CA ASP A 175 -19.44 30.65 1.16
C ASP A 175 -19.64 32.07 1.75
N ILE A 176 -18.96 32.40 2.85
CA ILE A 176 -18.95 33.76 3.40
C ILE A 176 -18.33 34.79 2.45
N LYS A 177 -17.19 34.40 1.79
CA LYS A 177 -16.52 35.24 0.77
C LYS A 177 -17.40 35.51 -0.45
N LYS A 178 -18.27 34.56 -0.84
CA LYS A 178 -19.21 34.72 -1.96
C LYS A 178 -20.39 35.65 -1.62
N VAL A 179 -20.89 35.61 -0.39
CA VAL A 179 -22.02 36.48 0.04
C VAL A 179 -21.59 37.94 0.16
N LYS A 180 -20.30 38.21 0.42
CA LYS A 180 -19.75 39.58 0.55
C LYS A 180 -19.38 40.23 -0.79
N LYS A 181 -19.46 39.50 -1.93
CA LYS A 181 -19.29 40.04 -3.29
C LYS A 181 -20.64 40.30 -3.95
#